data_1288d28080a0f61d93979c9809ebc7f2
#
_entry.id   1288d28080a0f61d93979c9809ebc7f2
#
_cell.length_a   1.000
_cell.length_b   1.000
_cell.length_c   1.000
_cell.angle_alpha   90.00
_cell.angle_beta   90.00
_cell.angle_gamma   90.00
#
_symmetry.space_group_name_H-M   'P 1'
#
loop_
_entity.id
_entity.type
_entity.pdbx_description
1 polymer ?
#
loop_
_entity_poly.entity_id
_entity_poly.type
_entity_poly.pdbx_seq_one_letter_code
_entity_poly.pdbx_strand_id
1 'polypeptide(L)'
;MKVKKLALTIGGLMATASISTAVYSAGDTVPVKAMADALHLVMDSDRTIYTRKIVNRLVKKDKVIKASEHFEDEKALVLPAQMFRFGAELVQKRMEKLPDVNFSYSLQSLWPVNKQNAPKTKAEKEGLKFVAENKGKNYYTEETLGGKKYFTAVYADTGVAPVCVSCHNKHKDSPKKDFKIGDVMGGVVIRIPIGG
;
A
#
# COMPACT_ATOMS: atom_id res chain seq x y z
N MET A 1 19.66 -47.33 -75.51
CA MET A 1 18.66 -46.60 -74.67
C MET A 1 19.32 -46.24 -73.36
N LYS A 2 19.61 -44.98 -73.08
CA LYS A 2 20.26 -44.49 -71.85
C LYS A 2 19.18 -43.99 -70.90
N VAL A 3 19.04 -44.64 -69.75
CA VAL A 3 18.13 -44.24 -68.69
C VAL A 3 18.86 -43.20 -67.82
N LYS A 4 18.35 -41.98 -67.77
CA LYS A 4 18.85 -40.93 -66.86
C LYS A 4 18.20 -41.09 -65.46
N LYS A 5 19.04 -41.31 -64.47
CA LYS A 5 18.62 -41.27 -63.07
C LYS A 5 18.49 -39.82 -62.64
N LEU A 6 17.29 -39.42 -62.18
CA LEU A 6 16.98 -38.12 -61.59
C LEU A 6 17.22 -38.22 -60.09
N ALA A 7 18.19 -37.48 -59.59
CA ALA A 7 18.45 -37.38 -58.14
C ALA A 7 17.56 -36.26 -57.56
N LEU A 8 16.67 -36.64 -56.65
CA LEU A 8 15.81 -35.69 -55.91
C LEU A 8 16.53 -35.27 -54.62
N THR A 9 17.02 -34.04 -54.57
CA THR A 9 17.62 -33.43 -53.36
C THR A 9 16.51 -32.86 -52.54
N ILE A 10 16.22 -33.46 -51.38
CA ILE A 10 15.31 -32.93 -50.37
C ILE A 10 16.14 -31.95 -49.52
N GLY A 11 15.95 -30.64 -49.74
CA GLY A 11 16.48 -29.58 -48.89
C GLY A 11 15.63 -29.43 -47.64
N GLY A 12 16.14 -29.96 -46.52
CA GLY A 12 15.49 -29.73 -45.19
C GLY A 12 15.74 -28.31 -44.72
N LEU A 13 14.68 -27.52 -44.67
CA LEU A 13 14.68 -26.18 -44.05
C LEU A 13 14.60 -26.36 -42.53
N MET A 14 15.72 -26.26 -41.81
CA MET A 14 15.73 -26.18 -40.34
C MET A 14 15.30 -24.80 -39.95
N ALA A 15 14.06 -24.64 -39.47
CA ALA A 15 13.60 -23.44 -38.79
C ALA A 15 14.22 -23.43 -37.38
N THR A 16 15.26 -22.63 -37.17
CA THR A 16 15.79 -22.34 -35.84
C THR A 16 14.80 -21.40 -35.14
N ALA A 17 14.00 -21.92 -34.22
CA ALA A 17 13.22 -21.11 -33.32
C ALA A 17 14.17 -20.40 -32.36
N SER A 18 14.39 -19.09 -32.59
CA SER A 18 15.10 -18.23 -31.68
C SER A 18 14.23 -18.01 -30.46
N ILE A 19 14.52 -18.73 -29.37
CA ILE A 19 13.94 -18.44 -28.05
C ILE A 19 14.61 -17.14 -27.59
N SER A 20 13.90 -16.01 -27.71
CA SER A 20 14.31 -14.76 -27.12
C SER A 20 14.17 -14.90 -25.58
N THR A 21 15.24 -15.33 -24.93
CA THR A 21 15.36 -15.17 -23.47
C THR A 21 15.48 -13.68 -23.24
N ALA A 22 14.45 -13.06 -22.65
CA ALA A 22 14.56 -11.71 -22.12
C ALA A 22 15.66 -11.75 -21.05
N VAL A 23 16.85 -11.27 -21.44
CA VAL A 23 17.96 -11.08 -20.49
C VAL A 23 17.56 -9.87 -19.67
N TYR A 24 17.03 -10.10 -18.47
CA TYR A 24 16.98 -9.05 -17.46
C TYR A 24 18.42 -8.67 -17.16
N SER A 25 18.80 -7.47 -17.58
CA SER A 25 20.11 -6.89 -17.25
C SER A 25 20.21 -6.77 -15.74
N ALA A 26 21.30 -7.25 -15.14
CA ALA A 26 21.58 -7.17 -13.70
C ALA A 26 21.70 -5.71 -13.16
N GLY A 27 21.30 -4.71 -13.95
CA GLY A 27 21.31 -3.28 -13.62
C GLY A 27 19.94 -2.65 -13.39
N ASP A 28 18.82 -3.35 -13.69
CA ASP A 28 17.48 -2.77 -13.59
C ASP A 28 16.84 -3.04 -12.21
N THR A 29 17.47 -2.53 -11.16
CA THR A 29 16.87 -2.55 -9.82
C THR A 29 16.02 -1.29 -9.63
N VAL A 30 14.75 -1.48 -9.23
CA VAL A 30 13.89 -0.35 -8.85
C VAL A 30 14.42 0.22 -7.53
N PRO A 31 14.73 1.53 -7.45
CA PRO A 31 15.13 2.14 -6.19
C PRO A 31 14.08 1.89 -5.10
N VAL A 32 14.51 1.53 -3.89
CA VAL A 32 13.61 1.21 -2.78
C VAL A 32 12.60 2.33 -2.49
N LYS A 33 13.03 3.59 -2.62
CA LYS A 33 12.13 4.75 -2.50
C LYS A 33 11.05 4.74 -3.57
N ALA A 34 11.38 4.47 -4.82
CA ALA A 34 10.40 4.43 -5.91
C ALA A 34 9.40 3.27 -5.71
N MET A 35 9.85 2.13 -5.19
CA MET A 35 8.97 1.03 -4.82
C MET A 35 7.99 1.44 -3.70
N ALA A 36 8.49 2.08 -2.65
CA ALA A 36 7.63 2.55 -1.56
C ALA A 36 6.61 3.59 -2.04
N ASP A 37 7.02 4.54 -2.90
CA ASP A 37 6.15 5.55 -3.49
C ASP A 37 5.06 4.91 -4.37
N ALA A 38 5.40 3.91 -5.19
CA ALA A 38 4.46 3.20 -6.05
C ALA A 38 3.43 2.39 -5.22
N LEU A 39 3.88 1.67 -4.20
CA LEU A 39 2.99 0.96 -3.27
C LEU A 39 2.03 1.92 -2.58
N HIS A 40 2.54 3.05 -2.06
CA HIS A 40 1.70 4.07 -1.44
C HIS A 40 0.67 4.63 -2.40
N LEU A 41 1.08 4.98 -3.63
CA LEU A 41 0.17 5.56 -4.63
C LEU A 41 -1.04 4.66 -4.91
N VAL A 42 -0.83 3.35 -5.08
CA VAL A 42 -1.92 2.38 -5.30
C VAL A 42 -2.80 2.29 -4.07
N MET A 43 -2.21 2.08 -2.89
CA MET A 43 -2.96 1.89 -1.64
C MET A 43 -3.77 3.13 -1.24
N ASP A 44 -3.21 4.33 -1.41
CA ASP A 44 -3.91 5.59 -1.12
C ASP A 44 -5.05 5.83 -2.12
N SER A 45 -4.84 5.53 -3.40
CA SER A 45 -5.88 5.64 -4.42
C SER A 45 -7.07 4.74 -4.11
N ASP A 46 -6.82 3.45 -3.83
CA ASP A 46 -7.87 2.48 -3.52
C ASP A 46 -8.62 2.85 -2.24
N ARG A 47 -7.91 3.24 -1.18
CA ARG A 47 -8.50 3.68 0.07
C ARG A 47 -9.32 4.97 -0.11
N THR A 48 -8.82 5.90 -0.90
CA THR A 48 -9.53 7.15 -1.22
C THR A 48 -10.83 6.87 -1.99
N ILE A 49 -10.79 5.99 -2.99
CA ILE A 49 -11.99 5.58 -3.74
C ILE A 49 -12.99 4.88 -2.83
N TYR A 50 -12.55 3.92 -2.03
CA TYR A 50 -13.39 3.25 -1.04
C TYR A 50 -14.08 4.27 -0.10
N THR A 51 -13.28 5.18 0.46
CA THR A 51 -13.77 6.21 1.39
C THR A 51 -14.79 7.15 0.73
N ARG A 52 -14.48 7.67 -0.47
CA ARG A 52 -15.33 8.67 -1.13
C ARG A 52 -16.55 8.06 -1.80
N LYS A 53 -16.36 6.97 -2.55
CA LYS A 53 -17.40 6.40 -3.42
C LYS A 53 -18.30 5.39 -2.72
N ILE A 54 -17.80 4.73 -1.68
CA ILE A 54 -18.57 3.76 -0.91
C ILE A 54 -18.99 4.36 0.42
N VAL A 55 -18.05 4.56 1.36
CA VAL A 55 -18.40 4.93 2.74
C VAL A 55 -19.07 6.31 2.81
N ASN A 56 -18.43 7.36 2.28
CA ASN A 56 -19.01 8.70 2.35
C ASN A 56 -20.33 8.82 1.60
N ARG A 57 -20.47 8.15 0.44
CA ARG A 57 -21.70 8.15 -0.30
C ARG A 57 -22.84 7.49 0.49
N LEU A 58 -22.65 6.24 0.90
CA LEU A 58 -23.71 5.46 1.52
C LEU A 58 -24.05 5.93 2.94
N VAL A 59 -23.05 6.40 3.71
CA VAL A 59 -23.24 6.83 5.11
C VAL A 59 -23.69 8.28 5.22
N LYS A 60 -23.10 9.20 4.42
CA LYS A 60 -23.34 10.66 4.58
C LYS A 60 -24.33 11.23 3.57
N LYS A 61 -24.25 10.80 2.31
CA LYS A 61 -25.13 11.33 1.26
C LYS A 61 -26.44 10.59 1.23
N ASP A 62 -26.40 9.28 0.97
CA ASP A 62 -27.58 8.45 0.77
C ASP A 62 -28.22 8.03 2.11
N LYS A 63 -27.43 7.95 3.19
CA LYS A 63 -27.84 7.60 4.56
C LYS A 63 -28.56 6.24 4.66
N VAL A 64 -28.17 5.29 3.83
CA VAL A 64 -28.80 3.96 3.74
C VAL A 64 -28.13 2.91 4.63
N ILE A 65 -26.90 3.16 5.09
CA ILE A 65 -26.17 2.24 5.95
C ILE A 65 -25.18 3.03 6.82
N LYS A 66 -24.81 2.50 7.99
CA LYS A 66 -23.73 3.03 8.83
C LYS A 66 -22.39 2.36 8.52
N ALA A 67 -21.30 2.97 8.94
CA ALA A 67 -19.99 2.34 9.03
C ALA A 67 -19.60 2.21 10.51
N SER A 68 -19.05 1.06 10.90
CA SER A 68 -18.77 0.73 12.32
C SER A 68 -17.50 -0.09 12.44
N GLU A 69 -16.82 0.05 13.60
CA GLU A 69 -15.75 -0.85 14.00
C GLU A 69 -16.24 -2.29 14.27
N HIS A 70 -17.51 -2.44 14.63
CA HIS A 70 -18.22 -3.70 14.83
C HIS A 70 -19.10 -4.06 13.61
N PHE A 71 -18.53 -3.92 12.41
CA PHE A 71 -19.26 -3.96 11.14
C PHE A 71 -19.99 -5.29 10.90
N GLU A 72 -19.46 -6.41 11.34
CA GLU A 72 -20.08 -7.74 11.19
C GLU A 72 -21.36 -7.84 12.02
N ASP A 73 -21.27 -7.57 13.33
CA ASP A 73 -22.39 -7.65 14.26
C ASP A 73 -23.48 -6.62 13.94
N GLU A 74 -23.04 -5.44 13.53
CA GLU A 74 -23.94 -4.30 13.28
C GLU A 74 -24.44 -4.21 11.84
N LYS A 75 -24.10 -5.17 10.96
CA LYS A 75 -24.42 -5.17 9.53
C LYS A 75 -24.09 -3.83 8.90
N ALA A 76 -22.89 -3.33 9.17
CA ALA A 76 -22.39 -2.03 8.76
C ALA A 76 -21.28 -2.14 7.72
N LEU A 77 -20.89 -1.02 7.10
CA LEU A 77 -19.69 -0.96 6.28
C LEU A 77 -18.45 -1.02 7.18
N VAL A 78 -17.41 -1.71 6.72
CA VAL A 78 -16.10 -1.70 7.33
C VAL A 78 -15.51 -0.28 7.26
N LEU A 79 -14.84 0.16 8.32
CA LEU A 79 -14.20 1.47 8.34
C LEU A 79 -13.01 1.52 7.37
N PRO A 80 -12.73 2.66 6.69
CA PRO A 80 -11.58 2.78 5.79
C PRO A 80 -10.24 2.41 6.41
N ALA A 81 -10.05 2.67 7.69
CA ALA A 81 -8.85 2.27 8.43
C ALA A 81 -8.78 0.75 8.68
N GLN A 82 -9.92 0.12 8.95
CA GLN A 82 -10.00 -1.35 9.10
C GLN A 82 -9.79 -2.05 7.76
N MET A 83 -10.40 -1.58 6.68
CA MET A 83 -10.18 -2.10 5.33
C MET A 83 -8.69 -2.09 4.98
N PHE A 84 -8.00 -0.98 5.28
CA PHE A 84 -6.56 -0.85 5.06
C PHE A 84 -5.74 -1.85 5.89
N ARG A 85 -6.11 -2.03 7.18
CA ARG A 85 -5.48 -3.01 8.08
C ARG A 85 -5.70 -4.44 7.60
N PHE A 86 -6.91 -4.82 7.21
CA PHE A 86 -7.21 -6.15 6.66
C PHE A 86 -6.41 -6.43 5.39
N GLY A 87 -6.22 -5.41 4.54
CA GLY A 87 -5.33 -5.50 3.38
C GLY A 87 -3.89 -5.79 3.79
N ALA A 88 -3.37 -5.09 4.82
CA ALA A 88 -2.01 -5.31 5.33
C ALA A 88 -1.83 -6.73 5.89
N GLU A 89 -2.77 -7.21 6.67
CA GLU A 89 -2.78 -8.57 7.23
C GLU A 89 -2.82 -9.63 6.12
N LEU A 90 -3.64 -9.42 5.09
CA LEU A 90 -3.71 -10.31 3.93
C LEU A 90 -2.42 -10.34 3.11
N VAL A 91 -1.77 -9.19 2.92
CA VAL A 91 -0.47 -9.09 2.24
C VAL A 91 0.59 -9.87 3.02
N GLN A 92 0.69 -9.72 4.34
CA GLN A 92 1.62 -10.48 5.17
C GLN A 92 1.43 -11.99 4.97
N LYS A 93 0.19 -12.47 5.05
CA LYS A 93 -0.12 -13.89 4.83
C LYS A 93 0.24 -14.40 3.43
N ARG A 94 0.05 -13.56 2.40
CA ARG A 94 0.39 -13.94 1.02
C ARG A 94 1.89 -13.96 0.77
N MET A 95 2.65 -13.07 1.40
CA MET A 95 4.10 -13.01 1.29
C MET A 95 4.81 -14.25 1.85
N GLU A 96 4.20 -15.00 2.76
CA GLU A 96 4.74 -16.30 3.21
C GLU A 96 5.00 -17.28 2.05
N LYS A 97 4.31 -17.10 0.91
CA LYS A 97 4.47 -17.91 -0.31
C LYS A 97 5.32 -17.23 -1.39
N LEU A 98 5.89 -16.06 -1.11
CA LEU A 98 6.64 -15.22 -2.05
C LEU A 98 7.97 -14.80 -1.40
N PRO A 99 8.98 -15.69 -1.36
CA PRO A 99 10.22 -15.46 -0.57
C PRO A 99 10.99 -14.20 -0.99
N ASP A 100 10.87 -13.77 -2.26
CA ASP A 100 11.55 -12.60 -2.81
C ASP A 100 10.78 -11.29 -2.59
N VAL A 101 9.57 -11.36 -2.02
CA VAL A 101 8.74 -10.18 -1.74
C VAL A 101 8.68 -9.96 -0.24
N ASN A 102 9.23 -8.86 0.23
CA ASN A 102 9.20 -8.53 1.65
C ASN A 102 9.00 -7.03 1.86
N PHE A 103 7.88 -6.67 2.41
CA PHE A 103 7.56 -5.32 2.88
C PHE A 103 6.44 -5.38 3.92
N SER A 104 6.27 -4.31 4.64
CA SER A 104 5.10 -4.14 5.51
C SER A 104 4.52 -2.74 5.34
N TYR A 105 3.24 -2.61 5.63
CA TYR A 105 2.62 -1.31 5.72
C TYR A 105 1.59 -1.26 6.84
N SER A 106 1.39 -0.06 7.38
CA SER A 106 0.39 0.19 8.43
C SER A 106 -0.13 1.61 8.35
N LEU A 107 -1.33 1.82 8.88
CA LEU A 107 -1.91 3.13 9.09
C LEU A 107 -1.73 3.52 10.55
N GLN A 108 -1.06 4.62 10.80
CA GLN A 108 -0.74 5.10 12.14
C GLN A 108 -1.13 6.56 12.34
N SER A 109 -1.23 7.01 13.58
CA SER A 109 -1.57 8.39 13.88
C SER A 109 -0.92 8.87 15.19
N LEU A 110 -0.59 10.16 15.26
CA LEU A 110 -0.26 10.84 16.51
C LEU A 110 -1.52 11.06 17.39
N TRP A 111 -2.70 10.94 16.77
CA TRP A 111 -4.02 11.10 17.41
C TRP A 111 -4.90 9.86 17.18
N PRO A 112 -4.45 8.67 17.58
CA PRO A 112 -5.14 7.43 17.22
C PRO A 112 -6.44 7.29 18.01
N VAL A 113 -7.54 7.00 17.31
CA VAL A 113 -8.79 6.54 17.93
C VAL A 113 -8.58 5.14 18.51
N ASN A 114 -8.04 4.23 17.70
CA ASN A 114 -7.56 2.94 18.18
C ASN A 114 -6.09 3.08 18.63
N LYS A 115 -5.82 2.89 19.91
CA LYS A 115 -4.48 3.02 20.50
C LYS A 115 -3.41 2.12 19.86
N GLN A 116 -3.81 1.01 19.24
CA GLN A 116 -2.89 0.12 18.51
C GLN A 116 -2.27 0.80 17.27
N ASN A 117 -2.91 1.84 16.75
CA ASN A 117 -2.41 2.65 15.63
C ASN A 117 -1.47 3.79 16.07
N ALA A 118 -1.06 3.83 17.32
CA ALA A 118 -0.02 4.76 17.76
C ALA A 118 1.36 4.35 17.20
N PRO A 119 2.27 5.31 16.94
CA PRO A 119 3.62 5.00 16.52
C PRO A 119 4.39 4.24 17.59
N LYS A 120 5.15 3.21 17.19
CA LYS A 120 5.89 2.31 18.07
C LYS A 120 7.40 2.54 18.02
N THR A 121 7.92 3.08 16.90
CA THR A 121 9.34 3.33 16.71
C THR A 121 9.65 4.83 16.66
N LYS A 122 10.93 5.17 16.81
CA LYS A 122 11.40 6.55 16.66
C LYS A 122 11.10 7.07 15.25
N ALA A 123 11.42 6.27 14.22
CA ALA A 123 11.20 6.62 12.83
C ALA A 123 9.71 6.89 12.52
N GLU A 124 8.80 6.07 13.04
CA GLU A 124 7.36 6.29 12.91
C GLU A 124 6.92 7.61 13.55
N LYS A 125 7.36 7.87 14.77
CA LYS A 125 6.99 9.09 15.51
C LYS A 125 7.51 10.36 14.81
N GLU A 126 8.77 10.34 14.39
CA GLU A 126 9.39 11.46 13.67
C GLU A 126 8.74 11.66 12.30
N GLY A 127 8.50 10.58 11.54
CA GLY A 127 7.85 10.63 10.24
C GLY A 127 6.42 11.16 10.31
N LEU A 128 5.61 10.70 11.27
CA LEU A 128 4.25 11.20 11.47
C LEU A 128 4.24 12.67 11.85
N LYS A 129 5.17 13.11 12.71
CA LYS A 129 5.33 14.51 13.04
C LYS A 129 5.72 15.33 11.82
N PHE A 130 6.71 14.85 11.06
CA PHE A 130 7.17 15.53 9.86
C PHE A 130 6.06 15.75 8.84
N VAL A 131 5.28 14.71 8.49
CA VAL A 131 4.20 14.83 7.50
C VAL A 131 3.03 15.67 8.01
N ALA A 132 2.80 15.73 9.32
CA ALA A 132 1.79 16.60 9.92
C ALA A 132 2.19 18.08 9.83
N GLU A 133 3.47 18.40 9.99
CA GLU A 133 4.02 19.76 9.98
C GLU A 133 4.40 20.24 8.57
N ASN A 134 4.69 19.32 7.63
CA ASN A 134 5.18 19.62 6.28
C ASN A 134 4.20 19.11 5.21
N LYS A 135 3.05 19.74 5.12
CA LYS A 135 1.98 19.33 4.20
C LYS A 135 2.49 19.11 2.78
N GLY A 136 2.14 17.95 2.21
CA GLY A 136 2.54 17.55 0.86
C GLY A 136 3.96 16.99 0.72
N LYS A 137 4.70 16.86 1.83
CA LYS A 137 6.03 16.22 1.83
C LYS A 137 5.97 14.85 2.51
N ASN A 138 6.72 13.90 1.97
CA ASN A 138 6.87 12.56 2.55
C ASN A 138 8.16 12.49 3.38
N TYR A 139 8.18 11.61 4.38
CA TYR A 139 9.35 11.36 5.21
C TYR A 139 9.98 10.03 4.84
N TYR A 140 11.30 10.01 4.72
CA TYR A 140 12.08 8.81 4.40
C TYR A 140 13.26 8.70 5.34
N THR A 141 13.49 7.50 5.85
CA THR A 141 14.63 7.21 6.73
C THR A 141 15.00 5.74 6.66
N GLU A 142 16.12 5.39 7.24
CA GLU A 142 16.50 4.01 7.53
C GLU A 142 16.38 3.76 9.03
N GLU A 143 15.93 2.56 9.41
CA GLU A 143 15.90 2.13 10.81
C GLU A 143 16.32 0.66 10.92
N THR A 144 16.82 0.27 12.10
CA THR A 144 17.16 -1.12 12.39
C THR A 144 16.19 -1.69 13.40
N LEU A 145 15.49 -2.76 13.03
CA LEU A 145 14.53 -3.44 13.88
C LEU A 145 14.87 -4.93 13.95
N GLY A 146 15.06 -5.46 15.16
CA GLY A 146 15.42 -6.87 15.33
C GLY A 146 16.70 -7.27 14.60
N GLY A 147 17.68 -6.37 14.49
CA GLY A 147 18.95 -6.61 13.78
C GLY A 147 18.87 -6.49 12.25
N LYS A 148 17.71 -6.24 11.67
CA LYS A 148 17.53 -6.04 10.23
C LYS A 148 17.36 -4.56 9.90
N LYS A 149 18.00 -4.12 8.81
CA LYS A 149 17.83 -2.76 8.29
C LYS A 149 16.59 -2.65 7.42
N TYR A 150 15.89 -1.54 7.55
CA TYR A 150 14.71 -1.21 6.77
C TYR A 150 14.81 0.21 6.23
N PHE A 151 14.39 0.37 4.97
CA PHE A 151 13.96 1.66 4.46
C PHE A 151 12.53 1.90 4.95
N THR A 152 12.30 3.00 5.65
CA THR A 152 11.01 3.38 6.22
C THR A 152 10.54 4.68 5.58
N ALA A 153 9.37 4.62 4.96
CA ALA A 153 8.70 5.76 4.35
C ALA A 153 7.40 6.07 5.10
N VAL A 154 7.14 7.35 5.36
CA VAL A 154 5.89 7.81 5.97
C VAL A 154 5.24 8.84 5.06
N TYR A 155 3.98 8.59 4.71
CA TYR A 155 3.15 9.40 3.83
C TYR A 155 1.98 9.96 4.62
N ALA A 156 1.60 11.22 4.34
CA ALA A 156 0.47 11.83 5.02
C ALA A 156 -0.85 11.13 4.66
N ASP A 157 -1.62 10.76 5.68
CA ASP A 157 -3.00 10.33 5.54
C ASP A 157 -3.94 11.48 5.89
N THR A 158 -4.66 11.98 4.90
CA THR A 158 -5.50 13.17 5.05
C THR A 158 -6.98 12.85 5.13
N GLY A 159 -7.74 13.73 5.75
CA GLY A 159 -9.19 13.68 5.76
C GLY A 159 -9.78 13.96 4.37
N VAL A 160 -9.91 12.92 3.53
CA VAL A 160 -10.32 13.03 2.11
C VAL A 160 -11.82 13.20 1.89
N ALA A 161 -12.65 13.05 2.93
CA ALA A 161 -14.11 13.15 2.83
C ALA A 161 -14.75 13.59 4.16
N PRO A 162 -15.97 14.17 4.13
CA PRO A 162 -16.69 14.59 5.34
C PRO A 162 -16.88 13.46 6.37
N VAL A 163 -17.01 12.22 5.94
CA VAL A 163 -17.16 11.07 6.84
C VAL A 163 -15.91 10.88 7.73
N CYS A 164 -14.70 11.10 7.21
CA CYS A 164 -13.46 11.00 7.99
C CYS A 164 -13.47 11.95 9.18
N VAL A 165 -13.63 13.23 8.86
CA VAL A 165 -13.61 14.33 9.84
C VAL A 165 -14.74 14.20 10.87
N SER A 166 -15.96 13.89 10.40
CA SER A 166 -17.12 13.82 11.31
C SER A 166 -17.04 12.63 12.27
N CYS A 167 -16.48 11.50 11.83
CA CYS A 167 -16.27 10.35 12.68
C CYS A 167 -15.19 10.63 13.73
N HIS A 168 -14.00 11.05 13.30
CA HIS A 168 -12.89 11.33 14.21
C HIS A 168 -13.21 12.43 15.22
N ASN A 169 -13.85 13.53 14.80
CA ASN A 169 -14.19 14.61 15.72
C ASN A 169 -15.29 14.25 16.75
N LYS A 170 -16.14 13.27 16.43
CA LYS A 170 -17.24 12.83 17.32
C LYS A 170 -16.91 11.59 18.14
N HIS A 171 -15.88 10.84 17.75
CA HIS A 171 -15.56 9.58 18.44
C HIS A 171 -15.14 9.84 19.87
N LYS A 172 -15.68 9.07 20.83
CA LYS A 172 -15.41 9.21 22.27
C LYS A 172 -13.91 9.13 22.59
N ASP A 173 -13.21 8.20 21.94
CA ASP A 173 -11.79 7.90 22.16
C ASP A 173 -10.84 8.75 21.30
N SER A 174 -11.36 9.68 20.49
CA SER A 174 -10.51 10.56 19.70
C SER A 174 -9.83 11.61 20.57
N PRO A 175 -8.49 11.67 20.61
CA PRO A 175 -7.75 12.65 21.38
C PRO A 175 -7.73 14.05 20.72
N LYS A 176 -8.12 14.15 19.44
CA LYS A 176 -8.21 15.40 18.67
C LYS A 176 -9.56 15.47 17.97
N LYS A 177 -10.30 16.58 18.19
CA LYS A 177 -11.70 16.73 17.78
C LYS A 177 -11.99 17.96 16.91
N ASP A 178 -10.95 18.53 16.32
CA ASP A 178 -11.00 19.76 15.52
C ASP A 178 -10.45 19.60 14.10
N PHE A 179 -10.40 18.38 13.59
CA PHE A 179 -9.96 18.08 12.22
C PHE A 179 -10.87 18.76 11.18
N LYS A 180 -10.26 19.22 10.10
CA LYS A 180 -10.92 19.73 8.89
C LYS A 180 -10.60 18.86 7.69
N ILE A 181 -11.39 18.97 6.63
CA ILE A 181 -11.10 18.29 5.37
C ILE A 181 -9.73 18.76 4.85
N GLY A 182 -8.89 17.80 4.48
CA GLY A 182 -7.52 18.05 4.03
C GLY A 182 -6.48 18.14 5.15
N ASP A 183 -6.89 18.06 6.42
CA ASP A 183 -5.93 17.94 7.51
C ASP A 183 -5.28 16.55 7.50
N VAL A 184 -4.02 16.50 7.92
CA VAL A 184 -3.33 15.25 8.17
C VAL A 184 -3.89 14.63 9.44
N MET A 185 -4.46 13.45 9.32
CA MET A 185 -5.10 12.71 10.41
C MET A 185 -4.25 11.53 10.89
N GLY A 186 -3.23 11.18 10.12
CA GLY A 186 -2.30 10.10 10.37
C GLY A 186 -1.27 9.97 9.26
N GLY A 187 -0.68 8.80 9.13
CA GLY A 187 0.25 8.47 8.06
C GLY A 187 0.25 6.99 7.71
N VAL A 188 0.50 6.72 6.44
CA VAL A 188 0.83 5.39 5.97
C VAL A 188 2.33 5.19 6.16
N VAL A 189 2.70 4.18 6.92
CA VAL A 189 4.10 3.76 7.13
C VAL A 189 4.35 2.54 6.28
N ILE A 190 5.35 2.61 5.39
CA ILE A 190 5.81 1.48 4.57
C ILE A 190 7.23 1.16 4.96
N ARG A 191 7.52 -0.13 5.20
CA ARG A 191 8.87 -0.65 5.47
C ARG A 191 9.26 -1.68 4.43
N ILE A 192 10.45 -1.52 3.88
CA ILE A 192 11.06 -2.45 2.94
C ILE A 192 12.43 -2.83 3.49
N PRO A 193 12.76 -4.12 3.69
CA PRO A 193 14.09 -4.53 4.12
C PRO A 193 15.14 -4.08 3.11
N ILE A 194 16.30 -3.66 3.60
CA ILE A 194 17.46 -3.26 2.80
C ILE A 194 18.72 -3.91 3.35
N GLY A 195 19.69 -4.23 2.49
CA GLY A 195 20.98 -4.79 2.92
C GLY A 195 20.85 -6.23 3.43
N GLY A 196 20.34 -7.12 2.57
CA GLY A 196 20.43 -8.57 2.69
C GLY A 196 21.49 -9.09 1.74
#